data_543a484e340ccfa98e4d25d98760fc19
#
_entry.id   543a484e340ccfa98e4d25d98760fc19
#
_cell.length_a   1.000
_cell.length_b   1.000
_cell.length_c   1.000
_cell.angle_alpha   90.00
_cell.angle_beta   90.00
_cell.angle_gamma   90.00
#
_symmetry.space_group_name_H-M   'P 1'
#
loop_
_entity.id
_entity.type
_entity.pdbx_description
1 polymer ?
#
loop_
_entity_poly.entity_id
_entity_poly.type
_entity_poly.pdbx_seq_one_letter_code
_entity_poly.pdbx_strand_id
1 'polypeptide(L)'
;MAAILLDVDGVLHVSGEPIPGAVEAVARLRVEGHRLRFVTNNSTRSRAALVEELRGMGHELEDADLQTTPIAAAEQLGGRRVYALVMAAIVPDLTGIELVGDSADAVLVGGCDETVEPNQVFSYMNLARAFSEIQAGADLFALHRNPWWQTARGPMLDGGAFVAALEYATGVEATVIGKPSAASFAAALAALDAEPELTWMVTDDLEQDVRGAQLFGMKTLLLRTGKFRPDALERSSTVPDAVLSSIAQVPDWINRTL
;
A
#
# COMPACT_ATOMS: atom_id res chain seq x y z
N MET A 1 -0.36 11.11 -23.66
CA MET A 1 -0.99 11.08 -22.34
C MET A 1 -0.74 9.69 -21.74
N ALA A 2 -0.32 9.59 -20.49
CA ALA A 2 -0.06 8.31 -19.80
C ALA A 2 -1.00 8.14 -18.61
N ALA A 3 -1.19 6.90 -18.19
CA ALA A 3 -1.71 6.57 -16.88
C ALA A 3 -0.53 6.46 -15.90
N ILE A 4 -0.66 6.99 -14.69
CA ILE A 4 0.41 7.03 -13.70
C ILE A 4 -0.16 6.64 -12.34
N LEU A 5 0.37 5.55 -11.78
CA LEU A 5 0.16 5.19 -10.39
C LEU A 5 1.26 5.84 -9.55
N LEU A 6 0.88 6.60 -8.56
CA LEU A 6 1.78 7.28 -7.63
C LEU A 6 1.68 6.60 -6.27
N ASP A 7 2.79 6.06 -5.76
CA ASP A 7 2.85 5.73 -4.35
C ASP A 7 2.74 7.01 -3.50
N VAL A 8 2.38 6.89 -2.25
CA VAL A 8 2.18 8.02 -1.35
C VAL A 8 3.41 8.23 -0.47
N ASP A 9 3.71 7.25 0.38
CA ASP A 9 4.86 7.30 1.28
C ASP A 9 6.17 7.21 0.48
N GLY A 10 7.09 8.15 0.70
CA GLY A 10 8.35 8.22 -0.05
C GLY A 10 8.23 8.88 -1.44
N VAL A 11 7.03 9.18 -1.92
CA VAL A 11 6.79 9.85 -3.21
C VAL A 11 6.21 11.25 -3.02
N LEU A 12 5.16 11.39 -2.22
CA LEU A 12 4.53 12.69 -1.92
C LEU A 12 5.08 13.31 -0.64
N HIS A 13 5.34 12.47 0.36
CA HIS A 13 5.90 12.86 1.65
C HIS A 13 6.79 11.75 2.22
N VAL A 14 7.59 12.08 3.23
CA VAL A 14 8.32 11.12 4.08
C VAL A 14 7.99 11.42 5.53
N SER A 15 7.39 10.46 6.23
CA SER A 15 6.99 10.62 7.64
C SER A 15 6.16 11.88 7.92
N GLY A 16 5.23 12.23 7.03
CA GLY A 16 4.38 13.41 7.13
C GLY A 16 4.99 14.73 6.65
N GLU A 17 6.29 14.75 6.31
CA GLU A 17 6.97 15.92 5.75
C GLU A 17 6.88 15.90 4.21
N PRO A 18 6.27 16.92 3.57
CA PRO A 18 6.12 16.96 2.12
C PRO A 18 7.48 16.91 1.39
N ILE A 19 7.56 16.14 0.32
CA ILE A 19 8.74 16.15 -0.56
C ILE A 19 8.71 17.44 -1.39
N PRO A 20 9.81 18.23 -1.43
CA PRO A 20 9.88 19.47 -2.19
C PRO A 20 9.52 19.26 -3.67
N GLY A 21 8.57 20.07 -4.17
CA GLY A 21 8.11 20.01 -5.56
C GLY A 21 7.09 18.91 -5.84
N ALA A 22 6.63 18.15 -4.84
CA ALA A 22 5.65 17.08 -5.05
C ALA A 22 4.27 17.61 -5.47
N VAL A 23 3.81 18.67 -4.82
CA VAL A 23 2.52 19.31 -5.13
C VAL A 23 2.52 19.85 -6.55
N GLU A 24 3.55 20.60 -6.91
CA GLU A 24 3.71 21.18 -8.25
C GLU A 24 3.84 20.09 -9.34
N ALA A 25 4.55 19.00 -9.05
CA ALA A 25 4.69 17.89 -9.98
C ALA A 25 3.35 17.18 -10.25
N VAL A 26 2.57 16.89 -9.20
CA VAL A 26 1.24 16.29 -9.34
C VAL A 26 0.29 17.22 -10.10
N ALA A 27 0.26 18.52 -9.74
CA ALA A 27 -0.57 19.50 -10.43
C ALA A 27 -0.19 19.61 -11.92
N ARG A 28 1.09 19.64 -12.22
CA ARG A 28 1.59 19.71 -13.59
C ARG A 28 1.21 18.47 -14.41
N LEU A 29 1.38 17.25 -13.86
CA LEU A 29 0.97 16.01 -14.53
C LEU A 29 -0.52 16.03 -14.89
N ARG A 30 -1.38 16.54 -14.00
CA ARG A 30 -2.82 16.70 -14.27
C ARG A 30 -3.11 17.71 -15.38
N VAL A 31 -2.48 18.88 -15.32
CA VAL A 31 -2.63 19.92 -16.36
C VAL A 31 -2.17 19.42 -17.74
N GLU A 32 -1.13 18.58 -17.77
CA GLU A 32 -0.63 17.93 -18.99
C GLU A 32 -1.52 16.78 -19.48
N GLY A 33 -2.62 16.49 -18.77
CA GLY A 33 -3.65 15.53 -19.17
C GLY A 33 -3.33 14.07 -18.83
N HIS A 34 -2.36 13.82 -17.95
CA HIS A 34 -2.11 12.47 -17.45
C HIS A 34 -3.22 12.03 -16.47
N ARG A 35 -3.57 10.75 -16.51
CA ARG A 35 -4.50 10.13 -15.57
C ARG A 35 -3.73 9.64 -14.36
N LEU A 36 -4.05 10.16 -13.18
CA LEU A 36 -3.32 9.87 -11.94
C LEU A 36 -4.19 9.05 -10.99
N ARG A 37 -3.56 8.08 -10.31
CA ARG A 37 -4.14 7.40 -9.16
C ARG A 37 -3.08 7.25 -8.09
N PHE A 38 -3.44 7.59 -6.86
CA PHE A 38 -2.60 7.37 -5.70
C PHE A 38 -2.86 5.98 -5.13
N VAL A 39 -1.80 5.25 -4.81
CA VAL A 39 -1.87 3.87 -4.32
C VAL A 39 -0.98 3.72 -3.10
N THR A 40 -1.53 3.28 -1.97
CA THR A 40 -0.74 3.13 -0.74
C THR A 40 -1.03 1.82 -0.04
N ASN A 41 -0.01 1.24 0.59
CA ASN A 41 -0.15 0.11 1.51
C ASN A 41 -0.40 0.57 2.96
N ASN A 42 -0.62 1.87 3.19
CA ASN A 42 -0.99 2.33 4.52
C ASN A 42 -2.28 1.62 4.99
N SER A 43 -2.20 1.03 6.17
CA SER A 43 -3.26 0.24 6.77
C SER A 43 -3.46 0.57 8.26
N THR A 44 -2.99 1.75 8.67
CA THR A 44 -3.10 2.26 10.04
C THR A 44 -3.94 3.51 10.15
N ARG A 45 -4.33 4.10 9.00
CA ARG A 45 -5.14 5.32 8.90
C ARG A 45 -6.26 5.12 7.88
N SER A 46 -7.43 5.71 8.14
CA SER A 46 -8.54 5.65 7.18
C SER A 46 -8.22 6.44 5.90
N ARG A 47 -8.86 6.05 4.78
CA ARG A 47 -8.72 6.76 3.51
C ARG A 47 -9.05 8.25 3.65
N ALA A 48 -10.13 8.58 4.36
CA ALA A 48 -10.52 9.97 4.58
C ALA A 48 -9.43 10.76 5.32
N ALA A 49 -8.80 10.18 6.36
CA ALA A 49 -7.73 10.83 7.10
C ALA A 49 -6.47 11.04 6.23
N LEU A 50 -6.13 10.06 5.38
CA LEU A 50 -4.99 10.18 4.45
C LEU A 50 -5.26 11.25 3.38
N VAL A 51 -6.48 11.32 2.84
CA VAL A 51 -6.86 12.35 1.86
C VAL A 51 -6.78 13.74 2.50
N GLU A 52 -7.29 13.92 3.72
CA GLU A 52 -7.22 15.19 4.43
C GLU A 52 -5.77 15.61 4.72
N GLU A 53 -4.92 14.68 5.10
CA GLU A 53 -3.49 14.95 5.29
C GLU A 53 -2.82 15.43 3.99
N LEU A 54 -3.05 14.73 2.88
CA LEU A 54 -2.48 15.11 1.58
C LEU A 54 -3.03 16.45 1.08
N ARG A 55 -4.31 16.74 1.33
CA ARG A 55 -4.89 18.07 1.08
C ARG A 55 -4.25 19.15 1.94
N GLY A 56 -3.99 18.84 3.22
CA GLY A 56 -3.26 19.73 4.13
C GLY A 56 -1.83 20.05 3.67
N MET A 57 -1.21 19.14 2.91
CA MET A 57 0.09 19.36 2.26
C MET A 57 -0.01 20.14 0.94
N GLY A 58 -1.22 20.45 0.46
CA GLY A 58 -1.48 21.23 -0.76
C GLY A 58 -1.83 20.39 -1.99
N HIS A 59 -1.97 19.07 -1.87
CA HIS A 59 -2.41 18.25 -2.99
C HIS A 59 -3.91 18.39 -3.23
N GLU A 60 -4.30 18.55 -4.50
CA GLU A 60 -5.71 18.51 -4.91
C GLU A 60 -6.07 17.07 -5.26
N LEU A 61 -6.83 16.38 -4.41
CA LEU A 61 -7.32 15.02 -4.66
C LEU A 61 -8.67 14.77 -3.99
N GLU A 62 -9.44 13.86 -4.57
CA GLU A 62 -10.69 13.36 -4.02
C GLU A 62 -10.47 11.97 -3.40
N ASP A 63 -11.41 11.51 -2.56
CA ASP A 63 -11.34 10.19 -1.96
C ASP A 63 -11.21 9.08 -3.01
N ALA A 64 -11.88 9.26 -4.16
CA ALA A 64 -11.82 8.31 -5.27
C ALA A 64 -10.44 8.23 -5.93
N ASP A 65 -9.59 9.25 -5.81
CA ASP A 65 -8.23 9.26 -6.37
C ASP A 65 -7.27 8.36 -5.59
N LEU A 66 -7.57 8.07 -4.31
CA LEU A 66 -6.70 7.32 -3.42
C LEU A 66 -7.21 5.88 -3.22
N GLN A 67 -6.41 4.91 -3.62
CA GLN A 67 -6.61 3.50 -3.31
C GLN A 67 -5.82 3.14 -2.06
N THR A 68 -6.51 2.62 -1.05
CA THR A 68 -5.92 2.10 0.18
C THR A 68 -6.22 0.60 0.33
N THR A 69 -5.40 -0.11 1.08
CA THR A 69 -5.60 -1.55 1.29
C THR A 69 -6.86 -1.89 2.10
N PRO A 70 -7.32 -1.08 3.10
CA PRO A 70 -8.60 -1.35 3.76
C PRO A 70 -9.81 -1.29 2.82
N ILE A 71 -9.85 -0.31 1.89
CA ILE A 71 -10.93 -0.22 0.90
C ILE A 71 -10.91 -1.42 -0.03
N ALA A 72 -9.74 -1.83 -0.51
CA ALA A 72 -9.61 -3.02 -1.34
C ALA A 72 -10.02 -4.31 -0.59
N ALA A 73 -9.76 -4.37 0.73
CA ALA A 73 -10.23 -5.46 1.56
C ALA A 73 -11.76 -5.48 1.68
N ALA A 74 -12.39 -4.31 1.84
CA ALA A 74 -13.84 -4.19 1.89
C ALA A 74 -14.51 -4.70 0.60
N GLU A 75 -13.94 -4.38 -0.55
CA GLU A 75 -14.41 -4.86 -1.85
C GLU A 75 -14.24 -6.37 -2.01
N GLN A 76 -13.10 -6.92 -1.59
CA GLN A 76 -12.79 -8.34 -1.75
C GLN A 76 -13.51 -9.25 -0.74
N LEU A 77 -13.72 -8.77 0.49
CA LEU A 77 -14.26 -9.53 1.62
C LEU A 77 -15.72 -9.16 1.97
N GLY A 78 -16.36 -8.32 1.16
CA GLY A 78 -17.74 -7.90 1.41
C GLY A 78 -18.70 -9.07 1.57
N GLY A 79 -19.56 -9.01 2.59
CA GLY A 79 -20.51 -10.07 2.96
C GLY A 79 -19.92 -11.24 3.75
N ARG A 80 -18.59 -11.27 3.99
CA ARG A 80 -17.93 -12.31 4.79
C ARG A 80 -17.86 -11.92 6.27
N ARG A 81 -17.82 -12.94 7.13
CA ARG A 81 -17.53 -12.81 8.57
C ARG A 81 -16.02 -12.82 8.77
N VAL A 82 -15.46 -11.72 9.29
CA VAL A 82 -14.02 -11.53 9.35
C VAL A 82 -13.55 -11.28 10.78
N TYR A 83 -12.62 -12.10 11.25
CA TYR A 83 -11.83 -11.80 12.44
C TYR A 83 -10.66 -10.90 12.07
N ALA A 84 -10.67 -9.65 12.51
CA ALA A 84 -9.72 -8.64 12.07
C ALA A 84 -8.70 -8.27 13.15
N LEU A 85 -7.42 -8.39 12.80
CA LEU A 85 -6.27 -7.86 13.55
C LEU A 85 -5.83 -6.56 12.86
N VAL A 86 -6.57 -5.48 13.10
CA VAL A 86 -6.39 -4.19 12.46
C VAL A 86 -6.49 -3.05 13.46
N MET A 87 -5.89 -1.90 13.11
CA MET A 87 -6.02 -0.67 13.90
C MET A 87 -7.44 -0.13 13.81
N ALA A 88 -7.97 0.41 14.91
CA ALA A 88 -9.33 0.94 14.97
C ALA A 88 -9.58 2.06 13.92
N ALA A 89 -8.56 2.83 13.60
CA ALA A 89 -8.64 3.93 12.65
C ALA A 89 -9.08 3.52 11.24
N ILE A 90 -8.85 2.26 10.82
CA ILE A 90 -9.24 1.78 9.47
C ILE A 90 -10.58 1.05 9.46
N VAL A 91 -11.18 0.78 10.61
CA VAL A 91 -12.48 0.08 10.69
C VAL A 91 -13.57 0.77 9.85
N PRO A 92 -13.67 2.11 9.81
CA PRO A 92 -14.64 2.80 8.94
C PRO A 92 -14.51 2.48 7.45
N ASP A 93 -13.32 2.10 6.98
CA ASP A 93 -13.05 1.75 5.58
C ASP A 93 -13.42 0.28 5.25
N LEU A 94 -13.65 -0.57 6.25
CA LEU A 94 -14.02 -1.98 6.09
C LEU A 94 -15.54 -2.16 5.92
N THR A 95 -16.14 -1.32 5.08
CA THR A 95 -17.59 -1.33 4.85
C THR A 95 -18.06 -2.61 4.16
N GLY A 96 -19.20 -3.15 4.60
CA GLY A 96 -19.75 -4.38 4.01
C GLY A 96 -19.10 -5.68 4.55
N ILE A 97 -18.08 -5.59 5.39
CA ILE A 97 -17.52 -6.73 6.13
C ILE A 97 -18.24 -6.88 7.47
N GLU A 98 -18.63 -8.11 7.83
CA GLU A 98 -19.12 -8.41 9.17
C GLU A 98 -17.94 -8.73 10.09
N LEU A 99 -17.54 -7.76 10.93
CA LEU A 99 -16.46 -7.97 11.91
C LEU A 99 -16.97 -8.82 13.07
N VAL A 100 -16.29 -9.95 13.32
CA VAL A 100 -16.73 -10.94 14.33
C VAL A 100 -15.61 -11.26 15.33
N GLY A 101 -16.01 -11.71 16.51
CA GLY A 101 -15.08 -12.21 17.54
C GLY A 101 -14.75 -13.69 17.39
N ASP A 102 -15.58 -14.45 16.66
CA ASP A 102 -15.46 -15.91 16.47
C ASP A 102 -16.24 -16.40 15.24
N SER A 103 -16.00 -17.67 14.88
CA SER A 103 -16.65 -18.36 13.76
C SER A 103 -16.48 -17.56 12.45
N ALA A 104 -15.26 -17.10 12.19
CA ALA A 104 -14.93 -16.30 11.02
C ALA A 104 -14.79 -17.14 9.75
N ASP A 105 -15.17 -16.55 8.60
CA ASP A 105 -14.87 -17.10 7.27
C ASP A 105 -13.46 -16.70 6.80
N ALA A 106 -12.94 -15.62 7.37
CA ALA A 106 -11.61 -15.10 7.06
C ALA A 106 -10.97 -14.41 8.29
N VAL A 107 -9.64 -14.45 8.34
CA VAL A 107 -8.80 -13.65 9.24
C VAL A 107 -8.12 -12.57 8.39
N LEU A 108 -8.25 -11.31 8.81
CA LEU A 108 -7.62 -10.16 8.16
C LEU A 108 -6.56 -9.55 9.07
N VAL A 109 -5.32 -9.42 8.56
CA VAL A 109 -4.19 -8.83 9.28
C VAL A 109 -3.79 -7.52 8.63
N GLY A 110 -3.78 -6.44 9.41
CA GLY A 110 -3.33 -5.10 9.00
C GLY A 110 -1.93 -4.76 9.48
N GLY A 111 -1.57 -3.49 9.39
CA GLY A 111 -0.29 -2.95 9.84
C GLY A 111 -0.29 -2.43 11.28
N CYS A 112 0.86 -1.92 11.68
CA CYS A 112 1.12 -1.35 12.99
C CYS A 112 1.49 0.13 12.88
N ASP A 113 1.20 0.91 13.92
CA ASP A 113 1.65 2.28 14.09
C ASP A 113 2.56 2.43 15.33
N GLU A 114 2.95 3.67 15.64
CA GLU A 114 3.80 3.97 16.80
C GLU A 114 3.02 4.15 18.12
N THR A 115 1.71 3.94 18.13
CA THR A 115 0.88 4.04 19.35
C THR A 115 1.00 2.79 20.22
N VAL A 116 0.22 2.72 21.28
CA VAL A 116 0.13 1.52 22.13
C VAL A 116 -0.90 0.50 21.62
N GLU A 117 -1.69 0.87 20.64
CA GLU A 117 -2.78 0.03 20.09
C GLU A 117 -2.28 -1.29 19.50
N PRO A 118 -1.13 -1.36 18.77
CA PRO A 118 -0.59 -2.64 18.30
C PRO A 118 -0.39 -3.69 19.38
N ASN A 119 -0.05 -3.29 20.63
CA ASN A 119 0.07 -4.23 21.76
C ASN A 119 -1.26 -4.89 22.12
N GLN A 120 -2.37 -4.22 21.86
CA GLN A 120 -3.71 -4.75 22.09
C GLN A 120 -4.17 -5.60 20.91
N VAL A 121 -4.00 -5.08 19.68
CA VAL A 121 -4.41 -5.75 18.44
C VAL A 121 -3.64 -7.07 18.26
N PHE A 122 -2.31 -7.03 18.37
CA PHE A 122 -1.45 -8.20 18.19
C PHE A 122 -1.05 -8.87 19.51
N SER A 123 -1.94 -8.82 20.50
CA SER A 123 -1.74 -9.56 21.75
C SER A 123 -1.69 -11.07 21.49
N TYR A 124 -1.01 -11.81 22.38
CA TYR A 124 -0.95 -13.27 22.29
C TYR A 124 -2.36 -13.89 22.16
N MET A 125 -3.33 -13.39 22.92
CA MET A 125 -4.70 -13.94 22.89
C MET A 125 -5.38 -13.72 21.54
N ASN A 126 -5.21 -12.56 20.94
CA ASN A 126 -5.78 -12.27 19.63
C ASN A 126 -5.09 -13.07 18.51
N LEU A 127 -3.76 -13.21 18.57
CA LEU A 127 -3.01 -14.06 17.64
C LEU A 127 -3.39 -15.54 17.79
N ALA A 128 -3.54 -16.03 19.03
CA ALA A 128 -4.00 -17.40 19.28
C ALA A 128 -5.44 -17.63 18.79
N ARG A 129 -6.31 -16.61 18.86
CA ARG A 129 -7.64 -16.66 18.28
C ARG A 129 -7.58 -16.71 16.75
N ALA A 130 -6.83 -15.83 16.12
CA ALA A 130 -6.62 -15.86 14.66
C ALA A 130 -6.12 -17.23 14.20
N PHE A 131 -5.12 -17.79 14.90
CA PHE A 131 -4.64 -19.15 14.64
C PHE A 131 -5.78 -20.18 14.71
N SER A 132 -6.63 -20.13 15.74
CA SER A 132 -7.74 -21.07 15.91
C SER A 132 -8.77 -20.95 14.77
N GLU A 133 -9.11 -19.73 14.35
CA GLU A 133 -10.04 -19.50 13.23
C GLU A 133 -9.47 -20.06 11.92
N ILE A 134 -8.17 -19.85 11.63
CA ILE A 134 -7.50 -20.40 10.44
C ILE A 134 -7.48 -21.94 10.50
N GLN A 135 -7.18 -22.53 11.66
CA GLN A 135 -7.24 -24.00 11.85
C GLN A 135 -8.67 -24.55 11.68
N ALA A 136 -9.70 -23.76 11.97
CA ALA A 136 -11.09 -24.11 11.73
C ALA A 136 -11.53 -23.96 10.26
N GLY A 137 -10.66 -23.46 9.39
CA GLY A 137 -10.89 -23.33 7.94
C GLY A 137 -11.11 -21.92 7.44
N ALA A 138 -10.92 -20.89 8.27
CA ALA A 138 -10.94 -19.50 7.81
C ALA A 138 -9.75 -19.21 6.88
N ASP A 139 -10.00 -18.48 5.80
CA ASP A 139 -8.94 -17.99 4.90
C ASP A 139 -8.09 -16.93 5.60
N LEU A 140 -6.79 -16.88 5.29
CA LEU A 140 -5.89 -15.84 5.80
C LEU A 140 -5.67 -14.75 4.76
N PHE A 141 -5.96 -13.49 5.13
CA PHE A 141 -5.72 -12.29 4.31
C PHE A 141 -4.79 -11.32 5.03
N ALA A 142 -3.96 -10.64 4.26
CA ALA A 142 -3.08 -9.58 4.73
C ALA A 142 -3.30 -8.29 3.92
N LEU A 143 -3.46 -7.16 4.60
CA LEU A 143 -3.52 -5.87 3.91
C LEU A 143 -2.21 -5.57 3.18
N HIS A 144 -1.07 -5.98 3.76
CA HIS A 144 0.26 -5.96 3.14
C HIS A 144 1.19 -6.95 3.87
N ARG A 145 2.40 -7.15 3.33
CA ARG A 145 3.41 -8.04 3.95
C ARG A 145 4.69 -7.30 4.35
N ASN A 146 4.64 -5.99 4.57
CA ASN A 146 5.81 -5.26 5.06
C ASN A 146 6.25 -5.84 6.42
N PRO A 147 7.50 -6.34 6.54
CA PRO A 147 7.96 -6.94 7.79
C PRO A 147 8.30 -5.87 8.84
N TRP A 148 8.63 -4.69 8.39
CA TRP A 148 8.98 -3.53 9.22
C TRP A 148 8.77 -2.23 8.43
N TRP A 149 8.73 -1.12 9.14
CA TRP A 149 8.70 0.23 8.57
C TRP A 149 9.63 1.17 9.34
N GLN A 150 10.03 2.27 8.69
CA GLN A 150 10.95 3.24 9.26
C GLN A 150 10.17 4.31 10.02
N THR A 151 10.51 4.50 11.30
CA THR A 151 10.00 5.59 12.12
C THR A 151 11.11 6.56 12.49
N ALA A 152 10.75 7.71 13.08
CA ALA A 152 11.73 8.66 13.62
C ALA A 152 12.58 8.05 14.74
N ARG A 153 12.07 7.00 15.42
CA ARG A 153 12.76 6.28 16.50
C ARG A 153 13.58 5.07 16.04
N GLY A 154 13.56 4.79 14.73
CA GLY A 154 14.22 3.62 14.15
C GLY A 154 13.24 2.66 13.49
N PRO A 155 13.70 1.47 13.02
CA PRO A 155 12.84 0.47 12.42
C PRO A 155 11.93 -0.17 13.47
N MET A 156 10.65 -0.35 13.11
CA MET A 156 9.65 -1.04 13.92
C MET A 156 9.01 -2.18 13.15
N LEU A 157 8.60 -3.25 13.85
CA LEU A 157 7.86 -4.36 13.25
C LEU A 157 6.54 -3.85 12.67
N ASP A 158 6.18 -4.40 11.50
CA ASP A 158 4.90 -4.15 10.87
C ASP A 158 4.06 -5.44 10.78
N GLY A 159 2.81 -5.34 10.32
CA GLY A 159 1.85 -6.43 10.22
C GLY A 159 2.36 -7.68 9.53
N GLY A 160 3.25 -7.53 8.55
CA GLY A 160 3.85 -8.66 7.82
C GLY A 160 4.59 -9.66 8.72
N ALA A 161 5.14 -9.21 9.85
CA ALA A 161 5.77 -10.12 10.82
C ALA A 161 4.74 -11.03 11.50
N PHE A 162 3.55 -10.52 11.80
CA PHE A 162 2.45 -11.29 12.40
C PHE A 162 1.77 -12.20 11.37
N VAL A 163 1.67 -11.76 10.11
CA VAL A 163 1.26 -12.62 8.99
C VAL A 163 2.20 -13.82 8.89
N ALA A 164 3.51 -13.59 8.85
CA ALA A 164 4.50 -14.67 8.78
C ALA A 164 4.43 -15.64 9.97
N ALA A 165 4.15 -15.14 11.18
CA ALA A 165 3.95 -15.98 12.36
C ALA A 165 2.71 -16.88 12.23
N LEU A 166 1.58 -16.36 11.72
CA LEU A 166 0.36 -17.14 11.48
C LEU A 166 0.58 -18.15 10.34
N GLU A 167 1.21 -17.77 9.23
CA GLU A 167 1.57 -18.68 8.13
C GLU A 167 2.45 -19.83 8.61
N TYR A 168 3.50 -19.51 9.38
CA TYR A 168 4.40 -20.52 9.95
C TYR A 168 3.66 -21.51 10.85
N ALA A 169 2.77 -21.01 11.71
CA ALA A 169 2.06 -21.85 12.68
C ALA A 169 0.95 -22.70 12.04
N THR A 170 0.28 -22.19 11.00
CA THR A 170 -0.88 -22.85 10.37
C THR A 170 -0.52 -23.63 9.12
N GLY A 171 0.56 -23.29 8.44
CA GLY A 171 0.89 -23.77 7.10
C GLY A 171 0.02 -23.18 5.99
N VAL A 172 -0.84 -22.22 6.30
CA VAL A 172 -1.72 -21.52 5.35
C VAL A 172 -1.02 -20.25 4.85
N GLU A 173 -0.90 -20.06 3.55
CA GLU A 173 -0.35 -18.85 2.94
C GLU A 173 -1.40 -17.75 2.90
N ALA A 174 -1.01 -16.52 3.27
CA ALA A 174 -1.89 -15.37 3.24
C ALA A 174 -2.11 -14.83 1.83
N THR A 175 -3.36 -14.54 1.48
CA THR A 175 -3.69 -13.75 0.31
C THR A 175 -3.41 -12.27 0.60
N VAL A 176 -2.46 -11.66 -0.14
CA VAL A 176 -2.10 -10.25 0.01
C VAL A 176 -3.03 -9.38 -0.82
N ILE A 177 -3.65 -8.38 -0.16
CA ILE A 177 -4.61 -7.47 -0.79
C ILE A 177 -3.90 -6.29 -1.45
N GLY A 178 -2.96 -5.66 -0.75
CA GLY A 178 -2.21 -4.49 -1.24
C GLY A 178 -1.10 -4.83 -2.25
N LYS A 179 -0.36 -3.82 -2.66
CA LYS A 179 0.85 -3.98 -3.48
C LYS A 179 1.82 -4.98 -2.80
N PRO A 180 2.47 -5.88 -3.51
CA PRO A 180 2.55 -6.03 -4.98
C PRO A 180 1.51 -6.98 -5.59
N SER A 181 0.35 -7.21 -4.97
CA SER A 181 -0.63 -8.16 -5.51
C SER A 181 -1.15 -7.72 -6.88
N ALA A 182 -1.33 -8.69 -7.78
CA ALA A 182 -1.92 -8.44 -9.11
C ALA A 182 -3.32 -7.83 -9.01
N ALA A 183 -4.11 -8.22 -8.00
CA ALA A 183 -5.45 -7.67 -7.77
C ALA A 183 -5.41 -6.18 -7.43
N SER A 184 -4.42 -5.74 -6.61
CA SER A 184 -4.23 -4.32 -6.28
C SER A 184 -3.92 -3.49 -7.52
N PHE A 185 -3.02 -3.94 -8.39
CA PHE A 185 -2.69 -3.24 -9.63
C PHE A 185 -3.85 -3.27 -10.62
N ALA A 186 -4.54 -4.41 -10.78
CA ALA A 186 -5.71 -4.51 -11.64
C ALA A 186 -6.82 -3.52 -11.23
N ALA A 187 -7.11 -3.39 -9.93
CA ALA A 187 -8.09 -2.42 -9.42
C ALA A 187 -7.67 -0.98 -9.70
N ALA A 188 -6.36 -0.66 -9.51
CA ALA A 188 -5.83 0.67 -9.79
C ALA A 188 -5.94 1.04 -11.28
N LEU A 189 -5.63 0.09 -12.18
CA LEU A 189 -5.71 0.29 -13.62
C LEU A 189 -7.16 0.38 -14.12
N ALA A 190 -8.06 -0.45 -13.58
CA ALA A 190 -9.48 -0.39 -13.92
C ALA A 190 -10.10 0.98 -13.59
N ALA A 191 -9.71 1.58 -12.45
CA ALA A 191 -10.16 2.91 -12.06
C ALA A 191 -9.64 4.02 -12.99
N LEU A 192 -8.53 3.78 -13.69
CA LEU A 192 -7.98 4.71 -14.69
C LEU A 192 -8.38 4.36 -16.13
N ASP A 193 -9.11 3.27 -16.35
CA ASP A 193 -9.37 2.72 -17.70
C ASP A 193 -8.05 2.63 -18.50
N ALA A 194 -7.04 1.94 -17.94
CA ALA A 194 -5.68 1.93 -18.43
C ALA A 194 -5.12 0.51 -18.60
N GLU A 195 -4.28 0.34 -19.61
CA GLU A 195 -3.54 -0.90 -19.86
C GLU A 195 -2.20 -0.90 -19.13
N PRO A 196 -1.71 -2.04 -18.61
CA PRO A 196 -0.45 -2.12 -17.87
C PRO A 196 0.74 -1.54 -18.65
N GLU A 197 0.91 -1.91 -19.91
CA GLU A 197 2.06 -1.53 -20.74
C GLU A 197 2.15 -0.02 -21.03
N LEU A 198 1.03 0.69 -20.85
CA LEU A 198 0.91 2.14 -21.04
C LEU A 198 0.90 2.91 -19.71
N THR A 199 1.09 2.21 -18.60
CA THR A 199 1.02 2.76 -17.25
C THR A 199 2.39 2.80 -16.59
N TRP A 200 2.64 3.88 -15.86
CA TRP A 200 3.84 4.07 -15.04
C TRP A 200 3.52 3.89 -13.56
N MET A 201 4.30 3.08 -12.86
CA MET A 201 4.35 3.06 -11.40
C MET A 201 5.50 3.94 -10.94
N VAL A 202 5.21 4.97 -10.15
CA VAL A 202 6.19 5.87 -9.53
C VAL A 202 6.26 5.56 -8.04
N THR A 203 7.44 5.17 -7.55
CA THR A 203 7.61 4.65 -6.19
C THR A 203 9.05 4.84 -5.69
N ASP A 204 9.25 4.67 -4.38
CA ASP A 204 10.56 4.62 -3.72
C ASP A 204 10.96 3.18 -3.32
N ASP A 205 10.06 2.20 -3.53
CA ASP A 205 10.23 0.80 -3.08
C ASP A 205 10.58 -0.11 -4.27
N LEU A 206 11.86 -0.51 -4.33
CA LEU A 206 12.40 -1.34 -5.41
C LEU A 206 11.82 -2.76 -5.42
N GLU A 207 11.74 -3.40 -4.25
CA GLU A 207 11.44 -4.82 -4.16
C GLU A 207 9.93 -5.11 -4.17
N GLN A 208 9.12 -4.26 -3.57
CA GLN A 208 7.69 -4.45 -3.54
C GLN A 208 7.03 -3.85 -4.78
N ASP A 209 7.24 -2.56 -5.01
CA ASP A 209 6.48 -1.84 -6.01
C ASP A 209 7.08 -1.95 -7.42
N VAL A 210 8.40 -1.70 -7.57
CA VAL A 210 9.03 -1.78 -8.90
C VAL A 210 8.93 -3.21 -9.44
N ARG A 211 9.37 -4.19 -8.65
CA ARG A 211 9.29 -5.59 -9.06
C ARG A 211 7.86 -6.05 -9.32
N GLY A 212 6.93 -5.71 -8.42
CA GLY A 212 5.52 -6.08 -8.55
C GLY A 212 4.87 -5.47 -9.79
N ALA A 213 5.10 -4.18 -10.03
CA ALA A 213 4.58 -3.47 -11.20
C ALA A 213 5.12 -4.05 -12.52
N GLN A 214 6.42 -4.36 -12.58
CA GLN A 214 7.04 -4.99 -13.75
C GLN A 214 6.49 -6.39 -14.03
N LEU A 215 6.30 -7.21 -12.99
CA LEU A 215 5.67 -8.53 -13.12
C LEU A 215 4.22 -8.43 -13.62
N PHE A 216 3.55 -7.32 -13.33
CA PHE A 216 2.19 -7.02 -13.82
C PHE A 216 2.19 -6.40 -15.23
N GLY A 217 3.34 -6.09 -15.81
CA GLY A 217 3.50 -5.53 -17.16
C GLY A 217 3.58 -4.01 -17.23
N MET A 218 3.67 -3.32 -16.09
CA MET A 218 3.80 -1.85 -16.04
C MET A 218 5.24 -1.38 -16.18
N LYS A 219 5.40 -0.13 -16.59
CA LYS A 219 6.67 0.61 -16.55
C LYS A 219 6.90 1.22 -15.16
N THR A 220 8.16 1.48 -14.80
CA THR A 220 8.51 1.83 -13.42
C THR A 220 9.49 2.99 -13.34
N LEU A 221 9.20 3.94 -12.44
CA LEU A 221 10.10 5.02 -12.04
C LEU A 221 10.43 4.88 -10.56
N LEU A 222 11.70 4.60 -10.26
CA LEU A 222 12.18 4.54 -8.89
C LEU A 222 12.69 5.92 -8.46
N LEU A 223 12.25 6.40 -7.30
CA LEU A 223 12.68 7.67 -6.72
C LEU A 223 13.74 7.43 -5.63
N ARG A 224 14.73 8.33 -5.57
CA ARG A 224 15.79 8.31 -4.54
C ARG A 224 15.33 9.00 -3.25
N THR A 225 14.12 8.66 -2.80
CA THR A 225 13.47 9.19 -1.59
C THR A 225 13.06 8.04 -0.67
N GLY A 226 12.55 8.32 0.50
CA GLY A 226 11.94 7.35 1.42
C GLY A 226 12.76 6.08 1.66
N LYS A 227 12.28 4.95 1.18
CA LYS A 227 12.88 3.61 1.35
C LYS A 227 14.06 3.33 0.42
N PHE A 228 14.31 4.18 -0.56
CA PHE A 228 15.41 3.96 -1.51
C PHE A 228 16.74 3.69 -0.82
N ARG A 229 17.45 2.65 -1.27
CA ARG A 229 18.80 2.29 -0.83
C ARG A 229 19.69 2.02 -2.03
N PRO A 230 20.78 2.77 -2.23
CA PRO A 230 21.70 2.58 -3.35
C PRO A 230 22.24 1.15 -3.43
N ASP A 231 22.65 0.60 -2.29
CA ASP A 231 23.21 -0.74 -2.18
C ASP A 231 22.18 -1.86 -2.47
N ALA A 232 20.89 -1.62 -2.22
CA ALA A 232 19.83 -2.52 -2.61
C ALA A 232 19.65 -2.53 -4.14
N LEU A 233 19.68 -1.36 -4.78
CA LEU A 233 19.60 -1.26 -6.24
C LEU A 233 20.78 -1.96 -6.93
N GLU A 234 22.00 -1.82 -6.41
CA GLU A 234 23.19 -2.46 -6.97
C GLU A 234 23.17 -3.98 -6.86
N ARG A 235 22.52 -4.54 -5.84
CA ARG A 235 22.44 -6.00 -5.59
C ARG A 235 21.19 -6.66 -6.16
N SER A 236 20.17 -5.88 -6.48
CA SER A 236 18.90 -6.40 -6.97
C SER A 236 19.00 -6.83 -8.43
N SER A 237 18.27 -7.87 -8.79
CA SER A 237 18.02 -8.24 -10.19
C SER A 237 16.89 -7.40 -10.81
N THR A 238 16.16 -6.64 -10.00
CA THR A 238 15.08 -5.75 -10.45
C THR A 238 15.70 -4.45 -10.97
N VAL A 239 15.45 -4.13 -12.25
CA VAL A 239 15.97 -2.93 -12.90
C VAL A 239 14.79 -2.03 -13.27
N PRO A 240 14.60 -0.88 -12.60
CA PRO A 240 13.56 0.09 -12.97
C PRO A 240 13.85 0.70 -14.35
N ASP A 241 12.80 1.13 -15.07
CA ASP A 241 12.97 1.80 -16.38
C ASP A 241 13.72 3.13 -16.24
N ALA A 242 13.58 3.83 -15.12
CA ALA A 242 14.44 4.94 -14.75
C ALA A 242 14.53 5.15 -13.23
N VAL A 243 15.60 5.84 -12.81
CA VAL A 243 15.81 6.26 -11.41
C VAL A 243 15.92 7.79 -11.39
N LEU A 244 15.04 8.46 -10.66
CA LEU A 244 14.96 9.90 -10.53
C LEU A 244 15.27 10.34 -9.09
N SER A 245 15.69 11.60 -8.91
CA SER A 245 15.99 12.10 -7.57
C SER A 245 14.76 12.29 -6.70
N SER A 246 13.65 12.74 -7.29
CA SER A 246 12.35 12.90 -6.62
C SER A 246 11.23 13.00 -7.65
N ILE A 247 9.99 13.04 -7.16
CA ILE A 247 8.79 13.24 -7.99
C ILE A 247 8.83 14.53 -8.80
N ALA A 248 9.55 15.56 -8.34
CA ALA A 248 9.69 16.85 -9.05
C ALA A 248 10.25 16.69 -10.48
N GLN A 249 10.99 15.60 -10.74
CA GLN A 249 11.55 15.31 -12.07
C GLN A 249 10.62 14.49 -12.98
N VAL A 250 9.56 13.91 -12.42
CA VAL A 250 8.67 12.99 -13.15
C VAL A 250 7.98 13.65 -14.34
N PRO A 251 7.40 14.87 -14.24
CA PRO A 251 6.74 15.51 -15.39
C PRO A 251 7.68 15.68 -16.58
N ASP A 252 8.87 16.22 -16.36
CA ASP A 252 9.85 16.42 -17.45
C ASP A 252 10.33 15.09 -18.05
N TRP A 253 10.46 14.06 -17.21
CA TRP A 253 10.91 12.75 -17.67
C TRP A 253 9.82 12.05 -18.51
N ILE A 254 8.59 12.04 -18.05
CA ILE A 254 7.43 11.46 -18.76
C ILE A 254 7.26 12.14 -20.12
N ASN A 255 7.31 13.48 -20.19
CA ASN A 255 7.12 14.24 -21.43
C ASN A 255 8.21 13.98 -22.48
N ARG A 256 9.41 13.58 -22.06
CA ARG A 256 10.49 13.21 -23.00
C ARG A 256 10.40 11.78 -23.49
N THR A 257 9.65 10.95 -22.80
CA THR A 257 9.60 9.49 -23.05
C THR A 257 8.35 9.08 -23.84
N LEU A 258 7.29 9.90 -23.80
CA LEU A 258 6.07 9.73 -24.59
C LEU A 258 6.24 10.30 -26.00
#